data_1af0e8699a9e8e7e7b3178ae84b06c62
#
_entry.id   1af0e8699a9e8e7e7b3178ae84b06c62
#
_cell.length_a   1.000
_cell.length_b   1.000
_cell.length_c   1.000
_cell.angle_alpha   90.00
_cell.angle_beta   90.00
_cell.angle_gamma   90.00
#
_symmetry.space_group_name_H-M   'P 1'
#
loop_
_entity.id
_entity.type
_entity.pdbx_description
1 polymer ?
#
loop_
_entity_poly.entity_id
_entity_poly.type
_entity_poly.pdbx_seq_one_letter_code
_entity_poly.pdbx_strand_id
1 'polypeptide(L)'
;TAADAQRTADMAAHDAERAALEALIAKTIGVDAATIKTRLAAGETLGAIAGTKKAALIDVLVADHTKRIDADVAAGKLTTAQATTLKAGLVAHVTAEVDSVRGPGMGGKGGPGMGGPKGGRGHGHGGPGMGAPGMAAPGTGTTTGSTASYKA
;
A
#
# COMPACT_ATOMS: atom_id res chain seq x y z
N THR A 1 -7.14 30.54 8.20
CA THR A 1 -8.51 30.11 7.87
C THR A 1 -8.91 28.89 8.70
N ALA A 2 -10.22 28.59 8.80
CA ALA A 2 -10.72 27.41 9.50
C ALA A 2 -10.13 26.11 8.90
N ALA A 3 -9.91 26.07 7.60
CA ALA A 3 -9.27 24.94 6.92
C ALA A 3 -7.81 24.74 7.33
N ASP A 4 -7.07 25.80 7.59
CA ASP A 4 -5.67 25.73 8.04
C ASP A 4 -5.58 25.26 9.50
N ALA A 5 -6.52 25.72 10.33
CA ALA A 5 -6.63 25.26 11.71
C ALA A 5 -6.96 23.76 11.77
N GLN A 6 -7.88 23.29 10.90
CA GLN A 6 -8.22 21.88 10.80
C GLN A 6 -7.01 21.02 10.38
N ARG A 7 -6.28 21.43 9.34
CA ARG A 7 -5.06 20.73 8.90
C ARG A 7 -4.00 20.66 9.99
N THR A 8 -3.83 21.76 10.75
CA THR A 8 -2.86 21.81 11.85
C THR A 8 -3.27 20.84 12.96
N ALA A 9 -4.57 20.78 13.29
CA ALA A 9 -5.11 19.85 14.27
C ALA A 9 -4.95 18.40 13.82
N ASP A 10 -5.23 18.11 12.55
CA ASP A 10 -5.08 16.77 11.98
C ASP A 10 -3.61 16.32 11.97
N MET A 11 -2.69 17.21 11.62
CA MET A 11 -1.25 16.90 11.70
C MET A 11 -0.80 16.64 13.14
N ALA A 12 -1.23 17.45 14.09
CA ALA A 12 -0.90 17.24 15.50
C ALA A 12 -1.46 15.91 16.03
N ALA A 13 -2.67 15.53 15.63
CA ALA A 13 -3.26 14.24 15.97
C ALA A 13 -2.44 13.08 15.41
N HIS A 14 -2.03 13.15 14.14
CA HIS A 14 -1.19 12.12 13.52
C HIS A 14 0.20 12.03 14.17
N ASP A 15 0.79 13.14 14.55
CA ASP A 15 2.09 13.14 15.24
C ASP A 15 1.97 12.53 16.65
N ALA A 16 0.88 12.81 17.35
CA ALA A 16 0.61 12.19 18.65
C ALA A 16 0.37 10.68 18.54
N GLU A 17 -0.37 10.23 17.53
CA GLU A 17 -0.57 8.80 17.26
C GLU A 17 0.74 8.10 16.92
N ARG A 18 1.58 8.74 16.12
CA ARG A 18 2.91 8.21 15.78
C ARG A 18 3.80 8.08 17.01
N ALA A 19 3.83 9.10 17.85
CA ALA A 19 4.60 9.09 19.09
C ALA A 19 4.11 8.00 20.05
N ALA A 20 2.80 7.81 20.17
CA ALA A 20 2.20 6.75 20.97
C ALA A 20 2.58 5.36 20.44
N LEU A 21 2.56 5.17 19.11
CA LEU A 21 2.96 3.92 18.47
C LEU A 21 4.45 3.63 18.68
N GLU A 22 5.31 4.63 18.52
CA GLU A 22 6.75 4.50 18.79
C GLU A 22 7.03 4.12 20.25
N ALA A 23 6.32 4.72 21.20
CA ALA A 23 6.43 4.40 22.60
C ALA A 23 5.94 2.96 22.91
N LEU A 24 4.87 2.53 22.25
CA LEU A 24 4.33 1.18 22.38
C LEU A 24 5.32 0.14 21.85
N ILE A 25 5.92 0.39 20.71
CA ILE A 25 6.96 -0.45 20.10
C ILE A 25 8.17 -0.52 21.04
N ALA A 26 8.69 0.62 21.47
CA ALA A 26 9.84 0.71 22.37
C ALA A 26 9.61 -0.09 23.68
N LYS A 27 8.44 0.06 24.26
CA LYS A 27 8.04 -0.67 25.47
C LYS A 27 7.95 -2.17 25.24
N THR A 28 7.39 -2.59 24.10
CA THR A 28 7.22 -4.03 23.77
C THR A 28 8.56 -4.70 23.50
N ILE A 29 9.43 -4.04 22.76
CA ILE A 29 10.76 -4.57 22.42
C ILE A 29 11.72 -4.43 23.62
N GLY A 30 11.53 -3.42 24.46
CA GLY A 30 12.45 -3.08 25.56
C GLY A 30 13.70 -2.33 25.08
N VAL A 31 13.58 -1.56 24.00
CA VAL A 31 14.64 -0.74 23.39
C VAL A 31 14.13 0.68 23.26
N ASP A 32 14.96 1.66 23.54
CA ASP A 32 14.59 3.08 23.44
C ASP A 32 14.19 3.47 22.01
N ALA A 33 13.18 4.32 21.89
CA ALA A 33 12.70 4.83 20.60
C ALA A 33 13.81 5.47 19.75
N ALA A 34 14.73 6.20 20.37
CA ALA A 34 15.87 6.80 19.69
C ALA A 34 16.82 5.74 19.10
N THR A 35 17.09 4.67 19.85
CA THR A 35 17.91 3.54 19.38
C THR A 35 17.21 2.81 18.23
N ILE A 36 15.90 2.60 18.32
CA ILE A 36 15.10 2.00 17.25
C ILE A 36 15.21 2.85 15.98
N LYS A 37 15.03 4.17 16.06
CA LYS A 37 15.17 5.09 14.92
C LYS A 37 16.56 5.02 14.28
N THR A 38 17.61 4.99 15.08
CA THR A 38 18.99 4.87 14.60
C THR A 38 19.22 3.57 13.86
N ARG A 39 18.75 2.45 14.37
CA ARG A 39 18.89 1.15 13.75
C ARG A 39 18.07 1.01 12.47
N LEU A 40 16.85 1.56 12.45
CA LEU A 40 16.03 1.63 11.23
C LEU A 40 16.69 2.50 10.17
N ALA A 41 17.30 3.63 10.55
CA ALA A 41 18.05 4.49 9.63
C ALA A 41 19.29 3.80 9.07
N ALA A 42 19.88 2.87 9.82
CA ALA A 42 20.98 2.02 9.37
C ALA A 42 20.55 0.87 8.42
N GLY A 43 19.25 0.75 8.14
CA GLY A 43 18.70 -0.25 7.23
C GLY A 43 18.26 -1.56 7.89
N GLU A 44 18.23 -1.62 9.23
CA GLU A 44 17.67 -2.77 9.93
C GLU A 44 16.13 -2.77 9.85
N THR A 45 15.53 -3.95 9.90
CA THR A 45 14.08 -4.09 10.02
C THR A 45 13.64 -4.04 11.47
N LEU A 46 12.40 -3.64 11.72
CA LEU A 46 11.86 -3.65 13.07
C LEU A 46 11.81 -5.07 13.66
N GLY A 47 11.56 -6.08 12.81
CA GLY A 47 11.62 -7.49 13.20
C GLY A 47 13.01 -7.95 13.67
N ALA A 48 14.07 -7.47 13.00
CA ALA A 48 15.45 -7.74 13.41
C ALA A 48 15.78 -7.06 14.74
N ILE A 49 15.32 -5.83 14.95
CA ILE A 49 15.49 -5.09 16.22
C ILE A 49 14.73 -5.77 17.37
N ALA A 50 13.52 -6.26 17.10
CA ALA A 50 12.68 -6.96 18.08
C ALA A 50 13.26 -8.32 18.50
N GLY A 51 13.95 -9.02 17.58
CA GLY A 51 14.55 -10.31 17.86
C GLY A 51 13.52 -11.33 18.38
N THR A 52 13.74 -11.86 19.59
CA THR A 52 12.83 -12.82 20.22
C THR A 52 11.46 -12.24 20.58
N LYS A 53 11.34 -10.92 20.63
CA LYS A 53 10.09 -10.20 20.92
C LYS A 53 9.25 -9.87 19.70
N LYS A 54 9.67 -10.32 18.52
CA LYS A 54 8.97 -10.06 17.26
C LYS A 54 7.50 -10.50 17.29
N ALA A 55 7.21 -11.68 17.81
CA ALA A 55 5.85 -12.19 17.93
C ALA A 55 4.99 -11.29 18.80
N ALA A 56 5.48 -10.93 20.00
CA ALA A 56 4.79 -10.01 20.90
C ALA A 56 4.58 -8.62 20.28
N LEU A 57 5.53 -8.15 19.50
CA LEU A 57 5.40 -6.88 18.75
C LEU A 57 4.29 -6.96 17.70
N ILE A 58 4.23 -8.03 16.94
CA ILE A 58 3.17 -8.24 15.94
C ILE A 58 1.81 -8.26 16.62
N ASP A 59 1.64 -8.99 17.73
CA ASP A 59 0.39 -9.06 18.47
C ASP A 59 -0.08 -7.69 18.97
N VAL A 60 0.83 -6.89 19.51
CA VAL A 60 0.55 -5.54 20.01
C VAL A 60 0.15 -4.61 18.86
N LEU A 61 0.86 -4.66 17.73
CA LEU A 61 0.54 -3.85 16.55
C LEU A 61 -0.80 -4.26 15.93
N VAL A 62 -1.09 -5.55 15.84
CA VAL A 62 -2.39 -6.06 15.37
C VAL A 62 -3.51 -5.57 16.28
N ALA A 63 -3.32 -5.59 17.60
CA ALA A 63 -4.30 -5.08 18.54
C ALA A 63 -4.54 -3.57 18.38
N ASP A 64 -3.48 -2.78 18.16
CA ASP A 64 -3.58 -1.33 17.93
C ASP A 64 -4.32 -1.02 16.63
N HIS A 65 -3.95 -1.67 15.53
CA HIS A 65 -4.65 -1.52 14.25
C HIS A 65 -6.12 -1.96 14.33
N THR A 66 -6.41 -3.04 15.07
CA THR A 66 -7.80 -3.49 15.29
C THR A 66 -8.63 -2.40 15.97
N LYS A 67 -8.09 -1.77 17.00
CA LYS A 67 -8.76 -0.66 17.71
C LYS A 67 -9.04 0.52 16.77
N ARG A 68 -8.10 0.86 15.89
CA ARG A 68 -8.29 1.94 14.91
C ARG A 68 -9.38 1.60 13.90
N ILE A 69 -9.39 0.37 13.38
CA ILE A 69 -10.44 -0.10 12.48
C ILE A 69 -11.82 -0.02 13.17
N ASP A 70 -11.90 -0.46 14.42
CA ASP A 70 -13.16 -0.38 15.19
C ASP A 70 -13.61 1.06 15.43
N ALA A 71 -12.68 1.95 15.71
CA ALA A 71 -12.96 3.38 15.84
C ALA A 71 -13.46 4.00 14.53
N ASP A 72 -12.90 3.61 13.39
CA ASP A 72 -13.32 4.07 12.07
C ASP A 72 -14.71 3.54 11.70
N VAL A 73 -15.06 2.33 12.11
CA VAL A 73 -16.44 1.81 11.99
C VAL A 73 -17.39 2.62 12.86
N ALA A 74 -17.04 2.88 14.12
CA ALA A 74 -17.86 3.68 15.03
C ALA A 74 -18.07 5.13 14.53
N ALA A 75 -17.05 5.69 13.87
CA ALA A 75 -17.10 7.02 13.25
C ALA A 75 -17.83 7.05 11.88
N GLY A 76 -18.26 5.89 11.37
CA GLY A 76 -18.93 5.78 10.07
C GLY A 76 -18.00 5.93 8.86
N LYS A 77 -16.68 5.87 9.05
CA LYS A 77 -15.67 5.94 7.97
C LYS A 77 -15.51 4.60 7.25
N LEU A 78 -15.76 3.50 7.95
CA LEU A 78 -15.72 2.15 7.42
C LEU A 78 -17.05 1.43 7.68
N THR A 79 -17.43 0.54 6.74
CA THR A 79 -18.52 -0.41 6.97
C THR A 79 -18.02 -1.62 7.76
N THR A 80 -18.93 -2.33 8.42
CA THR A 80 -18.60 -3.58 9.14
C THR A 80 -17.96 -4.62 8.21
N ALA A 81 -18.45 -4.73 6.97
CA ALA A 81 -17.90 -5.65 5.96
C ALA A 81 -16.46 -5.29 5.58
N GLN A 82 -16.18 -4.00 5.37
CA GLN A 82 -14.82 -3.51 5.10
C GLN A 82 -13.88 -3.77 6.28
N ALA A 83 -14.32 -3.52 7.50
CA ALA A 83 -13.56 -3.79 8.71
C ALA A 83 -13.23 -5.28 8.86
N THR A 84 -14.16 -6.18 8.58
CA THR A 84 -13.95 -7.62 8.61
C THR A 84 -12.86 -8.04 7.62
N THR A 85 -12.90 -7.52 6.40
CA THR A 85 -11.89 -7.79 5.36
C THR A 85 -10.51 -7.28 5.78
N LEU A 86 -10.42 -6.06 6.32
CA LEU A 86 -9.17 -5.47 6.80
C LEU A 86 -8.57 -6.28 7.96
N LYS A 87 -9.38 -6.67 8.93
CA LYS A 87 -8.93 -7.49 10.07
C LYS A 87 -8.44 -8.87 9.66
N ALA A 88 -9.07 -9.48 8.64
CA ALA A 88 -8.66 -10.80 8.13
C ALA A 88 -7.24 -10.80 7.56
N GLY A 89 -6.81 -9.71 6.92
CA GLY A 89 -5.47 -9.58 6.37
C GLY A 89 -4.45 -8.93 7.31
N LEU A 90 -4.87 -8.50 8.49
CA LEU A 90 -4.08 -7.60 9.34
C LEU A 90 -2.78 -8.23 9.86
N VAL A 91 -2.82 -9.49 10.28
CA VAL A 91 -1.64 -10.21 10.78
C VAL A 91 -0.56 -10.31 9.70
N ALA A 92 -0.95 -10.69 8.47
CA ALA A 92 -0.03 -10.79 7.35
C ALA A 92 0.54 -9.42 6.98
N HIS A 93 -0.29 -8.38 6.99
CA HIS A 93 0.12 -7.02 6.71
C HIS A 93 1.12 -6.49 7.73
N VAL A 94 0.81 -6.60 9.02
CA VAL A 94 1.69 -6.18 10.12
C VAL A 94 3.00 -6.97 10.12
N THR A 95 2.95 -8.27 9.85
CA THR A 95 4.17 -9.08 9.74
C THR A 95 5.07 -8.58 8.61
N ALA A 96 4.51 -8.28 7.45
CA ALA A 96 5.25 -7.72 6.33
C ALA A 96 5.84 -6.33 6.65
N GLU A 97 5.09 -5.49 7.36
CA GLU A 97 5.59 -4.17 7.81
C GLU A 97 6.76 -4.30 8.79
N VAL A 98 6.67 -5.19 9.75
CA VAL A 98 7.71 -5.44 10.76
C VAL A 98 8.99 -5.97 10.09
N ASP A 99 8.87 -6.75 9.03
CA ASP A 99 9.99 -7.29 8.25
C ASP A 99 10.48 -6.35 7.15
N SER A 100 9.81 -5.23 6.93
CA SER A 100 10.25 -4.22 5.96
C SER A 100 11.32 -3.29 6.55
N VAL A 101 12.20 -2.79 5.68
CA VAL A 101 13.26 -1.83 6.07
C VAL A 101 12.68 -0.50 6.61
N ARG A 102 11.40 -0.25 6.39
CA ARG A 102 10.72 0.99 6.79
C ARG A 102 9.75 0.77 7.93
N GLY A 103 9.89 0.10 8.89
CA GLY A 103 9.00 -0.10 10.03
C GLY A 103 7.55 0.45 9.96
N PRO A 104 6.62 -0.06 10.71
CA PRO A 104 5.24 0.40 10.72
C PRO A 104 5.16 1.88 11.10
N GLY A 105 4.47 2.67 10.32
CA GLY A 105 4.23 4.08 10.58
C GLY A 105 5.23 5.07 9.96
N MET A 106 6.28 4.62 9.30
CA MET A 106 7.14 5.48 8.49
C MET A 106 6.68 5.54 7.02
N GLY A 107 5.39 5.70 6.82
CA GLY A 107 4.80 6.08 5.54
C GLY A 107 5.19 7.50 5.16
N GLY A 108 6.48 7.77 5.05
CA GLY A 108 6.98 8.99 4.45
C GLY A 108 6.63 8.98 2.97
N LYS A 109 5.95 10.02 2.52
CA LYS A 109 5.82 10.42 1.12
C LYS A 109 7.17 10.25 0.41
N GLY A 110 7.29 9.29 -0.43
CA GLY A 110 8.49 9.06 -1.21
C GLY A 110 8.48 7.65 -1.77
N GLY A 111 7.44 7.28 -2.51
CA GLY A 111 7.60 6.20 -3.47
C GLY A 111 8.71 6.61 -4.43
N PRO A 112 9.63 5.72 -4.80
CA PRO A 112 10.52 6.01 -5.91
C PRO A 112 9.62 6.26 -7.12
N GLY A 113 9.55 7.53 -7.52
CA GLY A 113 8.97 7.87 -8.79
C GLY A 113 9.74 7.06 -9.81
N MET A 114 9.09 6.07 -10.39
CA MET A 114 9.56 5.50 -11.65
C MET A 114 9.58 6.66 -12.63
N GLY A 115 10.76 7.22 -12.83
CA GLY A 115 11.05 8.12 -13.92
C GLY A 115 10.78 7.36 -15.20
N GLY A 116 9.57 7.49 -15.72
CA GLY A 116 9.28 7.09 -17.08
C GLY A 116 10.18 7.89 -18.01
N PRO A 117 10.73 7.28 -19.05
CA PRO A 117 11.55 8.01 -20.00
C PRO A 117 10.71 9.12 -20.61
N LYS A 118 11.19 10.34 -20.48
CA LYS A 118 10.68 11.50 -21.21
C LYS A 118 10.73 11.18 -22.70
N GLY A 119 9.60 10.71 -23.25
CA GLY A 119 9.40 10.65 -24.67
C GLY A 119 9.41 12.07 -25.23
N GLY A 120 10.40 12.35 -26.08
CA GLY A 120 10.62 13.63 -26.70
C GLY A 120 9.39 14.08 -27.47
N ARG A 121 9.05 15.34 -27.32
CA ARG A 121 8.17 16.08 -28.21
C ARG A 121 8.84 16.20 -29.56
N GLY A 122 8.45 15.35 -30.49
CA GLY A 122 8.69 15.57 -31.91
C GLY A 122 7.55 16.40 -32.49
N HIS A 123 7.78 17.68 -32.67
CA HIS A 123 6.97 18.49 -33.57
C HIS A 123 7.33 18.10 -35.00
N GLY A 124 6.48 17.33 -35.67
CA GLY A 124 6.55 17.07 -37.09
C GLY A 124 5.34 17.71 -37.74
N HIS A 125 5.52 18.93 -38.31
CA HIS A 125 4.67 19.49 -39.34
C HIS A 125 4.96 18.74 -40.65
N GLY A 126 3.93 18.28 -41.32
CA GLY A 126 4.08 17.75 -42.67
C GLY A 126 2.76 17.23 -43.22
N GLY A 127 2.04 17.98 -43.87
CA GLY A 127 1.52 18.12 -45.17
C GLY A 127 0.58 17.01 -45.71
N PRO A 128 -0.46 17.39 -46.47
CA PRO A 128 -1.48 16.48 -46.94
C PRO A 128 -1.07 15.75 -48.24
N GLY A 129 -1.20 14.45 -48.25
CA GLY A 129 -1.03 13.63 -49.46
C GLY A 129 -2.30 12.83 -49.75
N MET A 130 -2.96 13.24 -50.83
CA MET A 130 -4.09 12.54 -51.47
C MET A 130 -3.67 11.17 -52.01
N GLY A 131 -4.61 10.20 -51.98
CA GLY A 131 -4.49 8.98 -52.75
C GLY A 131 -5.48 7.91 -52.34
N ALA A 132 -6.62 7.86 -52.96
CA ALA A 132 -7.50 6.72 -53.08
C ALA A 132 -7.18 5.95 -54.39
N PRO A 133 -7.87 4.85 -54.76
CA PRO A 133 -8.44 3.72 -54.08
C PRO A 133 -8.01 2.38 -54.71
N GLY A 134 -8.30 1.27 -54.09
CA GLY A 134 -8.15 -0.05 -54.74
C GLY A 134 -8.66 -1.15 -53.82
N MET A 135 -9.84 -1.56 -54.06
CA MET A 135 -10.42 -2.82 -54.50
C MET A 135 -9.74 -4.11 -53.97
N ALA A 136 -10.52 -4.92 -53.32
CA ALA A 136 -10.96 -6.28 -53.63
C ALA A 136 -11.08 -7.19 -52.38
N ALA A 137 -12.26 -7.67 -52.14
CA ALA A 137 -12.58 -8.91 -51.41
C ALA A 137 -12.44 -10.08 -52.42
N PRO A 138 -12.74 -11.35 -52.06
CA PRO A 138 -13.08 -12.04 -50.83
C PRO A 138 -12.30 -13.39 -50.64
N GLY A 139 -12.39 -13.95 -49.49
CA GLY A 139 -11.87 -15.30 -49.30
C GLY A 139 -12.57 -16.03 -48.15
N THR A 140 -13.58 -16.73 -48.53
CA THR A 140 -14.27 -17.82 -47.86
C THR A 140 -13.35 -18.90 -47.25
N GLY A 141 -13.72 -19.40 -46.11
CA GLY A 141 -13.06 -20.56 -45.53
C GLY A 141 -13.80 -21.11 -44.31
N THR A 142 -14.86 -21.80 -44.61
CA THR A 142 -15.61 -22.82 -43.88
C THR A 142 -14.69 -23.86 -43.24
N THR A 143 -15.02 -24.37 -42.06
CA THR A 143 -15.26 -25.76 -41.68
C THR A 143 -15.11 -25.94 -40.16
N THR A 144 -16.19 -26.28 -39.56
CA THR A 144 -16.62 -27.61 -39.12
C THR A 144 -15.81 -28.19 -37.95
N GLY A 145 -16.43 -28.24 -36.79
CA GLY A 145 -16.92 -29.51 -36.28
C GLY A 145 -16.06 -30.02 -35.12
N SER A 146 -16.59 -30.24 -34.02
CA SER A 146 -16.86 -31.54 -33.48
C SER A 146 -17.16 -31.49 -31.99
N THR A 147 -18.34 -31.89 -31.71
CA THR A 147 -18.87 -32.44 -30.47
C THR A 147 -17.98 -33.55 -29.90
N ALA A 148 -17.83 -33.58 -28.61
CA ALA A 148 -17.81 -34.85 -27.88
C ALA A 148 -18.27 -34.64 -26.43
N SER A 149 -19.47 -35.02 -26.20
CA SER A 149 -19.97 -35.47 -24.90
C SER A 149 -19.10 -36.57 -24.35
N TYR A 150 -18.81 -36.56 -23.08
CA TYR A 150 -18.72 -37.81 -22.34
C TYR A 150 -19.24 -37.64 -20.92
N LYS A 151 -20.20 -38.49 -20.65
CA LYS A 151 -20.95 -38.82 -19.48
C LYS A 151 -20.20 -39.95 -18.75
N ALA A 152 -19.95 -39.81 -17.51
CA ALA A 152 -20.08 -40.83 -16.47
C ALA A 152 -19.61 -40.27 -15.13
#